data_0a01a259e3f9791b46dd7f697883eeaa
#
_entry.id   0a01a259e3f9791b46dd7f697883eeaa
#
_cell.length_a   1.000
_cell.length_b   1.000
_cell.length_c   1.000
_cell.angle_alpha   90.00
_cell.angle_beta   90.00
_cell.angle_gamma   90.00
#
_symmetry.space_group_name_H-M   'P 1'
#
loop_
_entity.id
_entity.type
_entity.pdbx_description
1 polymer ?
#
loop_
_entity_poly.entity_id
_entity_poly.type
_entity_poly.pdbx_seq_one_letter_code
_entity_poly.pdbx_strand_id
1 'polypeptide(L)' 'IKQNVSITYFVPDAKKAGGSYVTYSGIVKKVDEYEHTIIMTDQAVIPIEQISDIKCEEW' A
#
# COMPACT_ATOMS: atom_id res chain seq x y z
N ILE A 1 -1.36 -13.91 -12.32
CA ILE A 1 -0.17 -13.16 -12.71
C ILE A 1 0.29 -12.29 -11.55
N LYS A 2 1.56 -12.39 -11.24
CA LYS A 2 2.14 -11.64 -10.15
C LYS A 2 2.78 -10.38 -10.69
N GLN A 3 2.42 -9.25 -10.11
CA GLN A 3 2.95 -7.98 -10.54
C GLN A 3 3.58 -7.27 -9.35
N ASN A 4 4.78 -6.76 -9.58
CA ASN A 4 5.41 -5.89 -8.60
C ASN A 4 4.82 -4.50 -8.70
N VAL A 5 4.45 -3.96 -7.56
CA VAL A 5 3.92 -2.61 -7.50
C VAL A 5 4.67 -1.84 -6.44
N SER A 6 4.76 -0.54 -6.66
CA SER A 6 5.28 0.38 -5.64
C SER A 6 4.11 1.23 -5.16
N ILE A 7 3.82 1.14 -3.88
CA ILE A 7 2.68 1.83 -3.29
C ILE A 7 3.21 2.89 -2.34
N THR A 8 2.86 4.13 -2.60
CA THR A 8 3.21 5.22 -1.70
C THR A 8 1.97 5.58 -0.89
N TYR A 9 2.08 5.47 0.41
CA TYR A 9 0.95 5.72 1.29
C TYR A 9 1.39 6.52 2.50
N PHE A 10 0.43 7.18 3.13
CA PHE A 10 0.69 8.04 4.26
C PHE A 10 0.57 7.25 5.55
N VAL A 11 1.57 7.41 6.42
CA VAL A 11 1.55 6.79 7.73
C VAL A 11 1.49 7.91 8.76
N PRO A 12 0.36 8.05 9.45
CA PRO A 12 0.26 9.09 10.48
C PRO A 12 1.15 8.76 11.66
N ASP A 13 1.70 9.81 12.25
CA ASP A 13 2.57 9.68 13.42
C ASP A 13 1.79 10.08 14.64
N ALA A 14 1.62 9.16 15.57
CA ALA A 14 0.84 9.43 16.78
C ALA A 14 1.56 10.37 17.74
N LYS A 15 2.88 10.46 17.63
CA LYS A 15 3.67 11.27 18.56
C LYS A 15 3.92 12.67 18.05
N LYS A 16 3.76 12.89 16.75
CA LYS A 16 3.99 14.19 16.14
C LYS A 16 2.80 14.56 15.31
N ALA A 17 2.57 15.84 15.17
CA ALA A 17 1.55 16.30 14.26
C ALA A 17 1.97 15.98 12.84
N GLY A 18 1.10 15.32 12.07
CA GLY A 18 1.41 14.95 10.70
C GLY A 18 1.77 13.49 10.57
N GLY A 19 2.77 13.21 9.76
CA GLY A 19 3.18 11.85 9.48
C GLY A 19 4.16 11.85 8.32
N SER A 20 4.31 10.73 7.67
CA SER A 20 5.22 10.66 6.55
C SER A 20 4.71 9.70 5.49
N TYR A 21 5.20 9.91 4.27
CA TYR A 21 4.88 9.02 3.16
C TYR A 21 5.91 7.91 3.10
N VAL A 22 5.41 6.70 2.92
CA VAL A 22 6.25 5.52 2.85
C VAL A 22 5.96 4.81 1.54
N THR A 23 7.01 4.33 0.88
CA THR A 23 6.86 3.57 -0.35
C THR A 23 7.11 2.11 -0.04
N TYR A 24 6.15 1.27 -0.39
CA TYR A 24 6.22 -0.17 -0.18
C TYR A 24 6.21 -0.86 -1.51
N SER A 25 7.20 -1.70 -1.77
CA SER A 25 7.29 -2.45 -3.00
C SER A 25 7.02 -3.92 -2.72
N GLY A 26 6.27 -4.55 -3.58
CA GLY A 26 5.98 -5.95 -3.40
C GLY A 26 4.97 -6.43 -4.42
N ILE A 27 4.48 -7.64 -4.19
CA ILE A 27 3.54 -8.28 -5.08
C ILE A 27 2.18 -8.31 -4.40
N VAL A 28 1.17 -7.82 -5.12
CA VAL A 28 -0.19 -7.79 -4.59
C VAL A 28 -0.76 -9.19 -4.62
N LYS A 29 -1.29 -9.64 -3.51
CA LYS A 29 -1.99 -10.90 -3.44
C LYS A 29 -3.44 -10.73 -3.84
N LYS A 30 -4.11 -9.75 -3.27
CA LYS A 30 -5.49 -9.45 -3.63
C LYS A 30 -5.85 -8.06 -3.12
N VAL A 31 -6.94 -7.55 -3.67
CA VAL A 31 -7.50 -6.28 -3.22
C VAL A 31 -8.83 -6.60 -2.52
N ASP A 32 -8.95 -6.17 -1.28
CA ASP A 32 -10.17 -6.39 -0.51
C ASP A 32 -11.05 -5.15 -0.65
N GLU A 33 -12.08 -5.25 -1.48
CA GLU A 33 -12.97 -4.11 -1.71
C GLU A 33 -13.88 -3.86 -0.53
N TYR A 34 -14.08 -4.87 0.28
CA TYR A 34 -14.96 -4.75 1.43
C TYR A 34 -14.30 -3.95 2.54
N GLU A 35 -13.04 -4.24 2.81
CA GLU A 35 -12.28 -3.54 3.84
C GLU A 35 -11.54 -2.34 3.28
N HIS A 36 -11.52 -2.17 1.96
CA HIS A 36 -10.78 -1.11 1.28
C HIS A 36 -9.30 -1.21 1.60
N THR A 37 -8.75 -2.39 1.40
CA THR A 37 -7.34 -2.62 1.66
C THR A 37 -6.72 -3.43 0.55
N ILE A 38 -5.40 -3.29 0.42
CA ILE A 38 -4.62 -4.09 -0.52
C ILE A 38 -3.79 -5.06 0.31
N ILE A 39 -3.92 -6.34 0.01
CA ILE A 39 -3.20 -7.37 0.74
C ILE A 39 -2.06 -7.87 -0.13
N MET A 40 -0.86 -7.79 0.41
CA MET A 40 0.34 -8.21 -0.30
C MET A 40 0.63 -9.68 -0.01
N THR A 41 1.53 -10.26 -0.82
CA THR A 41 1.85 -11.69 -0.66
C THR A 41 2.56 -11.98 0.64
N ASP A 42 3.20 -10.99 1.24
CA ASP A 42 3.83 -11.17 2.54
C ASP A 42 2.89 -10.82 3.69
N GLN A 43 1.59 -10.75 3.39
CA GLN A 43 0.52 -10.50 4.36
C GLN A 43 0.48 -9.07 4.86
N ALA A 44 1.21 -8.16 4.23
CA ALA A 44 1.08 -6.76 4.56
C ALA A 44 -0.26 -6.25 4.06
N VAL A 45 -0.90 -5.42 4.87
CA VAL A 45 -2.20 -4.85 4.54
C VAL A 45 -2.06 -3.34 4.47
N ILE A 46 -2.46 -2.77 3.34
CA ILE A 46 -2.31 -1.34 3.11
C ILE A 46 -3.69 -0.76 2.85
N PRO A 47 -4.14 0.19 3.68
CA PRO A 47 -5.46 0.79 3.47
C PRO A 47 -5.47 1.66 2.22
N ILE A 48 -6.49 1.44 1.38
CA ILE A 48 -6.57 2.17 0.12
C ILE A 48 -6.74 3.66 0.37
N GLU A 49 -7.40 4.03 1.43
CA GLU A 49 -7.66 5.44 1.72
C GLU A 49 -6.39 6.22 2.02
N GLN A 50 -5.35 5.54 2.44
CA GLN A 50 -4.09 6.20 2.75
C GLN A 50 -3.13 6.22 1.57
N ILE A 51 -3.48 5.53 0.48
CA ILE A 51 -2.59 5.43 -0.65
C ILE A 51 -2.58 6.74 -1.42
N SER A 52 -1.38 7.26 -1.64
CA SER A 52 -1.19 8.46 -2.43
C SER A 52 -0.89 8.13 -3.88
N ASP A 53 -0.16 7.05 -4.13
CA ASP A 53 0.23 6.69 -5.48
C ASP A 53 0.54 5.21 -5.57
N ILE A 54 0.27 4.63 -6.72
CA ILE A 54 0.59 3.24 -6.99
C ILE A 54 1.20 3.17 -8.38
N LYS A 55 2.33 2.49 -8.48
CA LYS A 55 2.98 2.29 -9.77
C LYS A 55 3.21 0.81 -9.99
N CYS A 56 2.82 0.32 -11.16
CA CYS A 56 3.14 -1.03 -11.58
C CYS A 56 4.51 -1.01 -12.22
N GLU A 57 5.40 -1.86 -11.72
CA GLU A 57 6.76 -1.89 -12.23
C GLU A 57 6.98 -2.96 -13.27
N GLU A 58 6.01 -3.84 -13.45
CA GLU A 58 6.08 -4.88 -14.47
C GLU A 58 4.79 -4.95 -15.23
N TRP A 59 4.93 -5.25 -16.53
CA TRP A 59 3.81 -5.36 -17.45
C TRP A 59 3.65 -6.76 -18.00
#